data_eb20bd726d48c43bc0f90d1a8227f06f
#
_entry.id   eb20bd726d48c43bc0f90d1a8227f06f
#
_cell.length_a   1.000
_cell.length_b   1.000
_cell.length_c   1.000
_cell.angle_alpha   90.00
_cell.angle_beta   90.00
_cell.angle_gamma   90.00
#
_symmetry.space_group_name_H-M   'P 1'
#
loop_
_entity.id
_entity.type
_entity.pdbx_description
1 polymer ?
#
loop_
_entity_poly.entity_id
_entity_poly.type
_entity_poly.pdbx_seq_one_letter_code
_entity_poly.pdbx_strand_id
1 'polypeptide(L)'
;MRKMCNFVRRINYFFAMNRKISACLLSALLLSADAFPLGYLYAGGDFVEQTTVMESQWKGKRVAFLGDSITEKKRIGTTKCYWEYLAEMLGLQPFVYAINGNRLDGFLRQANRLLEERGDSIDAIIIFAGTNDYNAGIPVGEWYKEGEKEAQVAGPSMELRKHREPVMNDSTFKGRINLVMDFLKTNYPDKQVIMLTPLHRGKARFSDRNVQPEEAFPNKNGVYVDTYVQAVKEAANVWAVPVIDLNGISGLYPLNDSHTRYFLDGETDRLHPNAEGHYRMAKALMYQLLAYPASFD
;
A
#
# COMPACT_ATOMS: atom_id res chain seq x y z
N MET A 1 -51.41 -6.96 -33.61
CA MET A 1 -50.46 -7.79 -34.37
C MET A 1 -49.57 -7.06 -35.40
N ARG A 2 -49.95 -5.93 -36.00
CA ARG A 2 -49.12 -5.21 -37.01
C ARG A 2 -47.90 -4.44 -36.45
N LYS A 3 -47.84 -4.04 -35.17
CA LYS A 3 -46.72 -3.31 -34.59
C LYS A 3 -45.55 -4.20 -34.15
N MET A 4 -45.77 -5.48 -33.88
CA MET A 4 -44.74 -6.42 -33.45
C MET A 4 -43.90 -6.97 -34.64
N CYS A 5 -44.49 -7.08 -35.82
CA CYS A 5 -43.82 -7.52 -37.06
C CYS A 5 -42.76 -6.51 -37.57
N ASN A 6 -42.97 -5.21 -37.33
CA ASN A 6 -42.03 -4.18 -37.79
C ASN A 6 -40.77 -4.04 -36.86
N PHE A 7 -40.89 -4.47 -35.61
CA PHE A 7 -39.75 -4.44 -34.64
C PHE A 7 -38.77 -5.60 -34.93
N VAL A 8 -39.28 -6.79 -35.23
CA VAL A 8 -38.44 -7.95 -35.57
C VAL A 8 -37.75 -7.78 -36.93
N ARG A 9 -38.35 -7.10 -37.90
CA ARG A 9 -37.70 -6.77 -39.18
C ARG A 9 -36.57 -5.74 -39.02
N ARG A 10 -36.67 -4.79 -38.10
CA ARG A 10 -35.59 -3.82 -37.84
C ARG A 10 -34.37 -4.44 -37.10
N ILE A 11 -34.59 -5.40 -36.23
CA ILE A 11 -33.51 -6.12 -35.54
C ILE A 11 -32.73 -7.00 -36.52
N ASN A 12 -33.40 -7.70 -37.44
CA ASN A 12 -32.74 -8.52 -38.45
C ASN A 12 -31.92 -7.69 -39.47
N TYR A 13 -32.32 -6.45 -39.74
CA TYR A 13 -31.56 -5.56 -40.61
C TYR A 13 -30.28 -5.03 -39.92
N PHE A 14 -30.33 -4.80 -38.63
CA PHE A 14 -29.17 -4.35 -37.84
C PHE A 14 -28.11 -5.47 -37.73
N PHE A 15 -28.51 -6.73 -37.57
CA PHE A 15 -27.59 -7.86 -37.54
C PHE A 15 -27.01 -8.23 -38.91
N ALA A 16 -27.72 -7.98 -40.01
CA ALA A 16 -27.23 -8.24 -41.36
C ALA A 16 -26.20 -7.17 -41.83
N MET A 17 -26.31 -5.93 -41.37
CA MET A 17 -25.39 -4.84 -41.71
C MET A 17 -24.06 -4.94 -40.94
N ASN A 18 -24.06 -5.49 -39.73
CA ASN A 18 -22.85 -5.70 -38.97
C ASN A 18 -21.98 -6.89 -39.42
N ARG A 19 -22.53 -7.84 -40.17
CA ARG A 19 -21.76 -8.97 -40.73
C ARG A 19 -20.88 -8.60 -41.92
N LYS A 20 -21.15 -7.49 -42.61
CA LYS A 20 -20.34 -7.04 -43.77
C LYS A 20 -19.20 -6.10 -43.37
N ILE A 21 -19.25 -5.49 -42.20
CA ILE A 21 -18.17 -4.62 -41.65
C ILE A 21 -17.13 -5.46 -40.90
N SER A 22 -17.50 -6.65 -40.40
CA SER A 22 -16.60 -7.55 -39.69
C SER A 22 -15.55 -8.26 -40.55
N ALA A 23 -15.79 -8.36 -41.87
CA ALA A 23 -14.87 -9.08 -42.76
C ALA A 23 -13.69 -8.26 -43.27
N CYS A 24 -13.75 -6.93 -43.23
CA CYS A 24 -12.65 -6.06 -43.69
C CYS A 24 -11.73 -5.58 -42.56
N LEU A 25 -12.10 -5.77 -41.26
CA LEU A 25 -11.26 -5.44 -40.11
C LEU A 25 -10.51 -6.64 -39.54
N LEU A 26 -10.76 -7.86 -40.03
CA LEU A 26 -10.07 -9.06 -39.54
C LEU A 26 -8.76 -9.37 -40.27
N SER A 27 -8.43 -8.68 -41.34
CA SER A 27 -7.17 -8.89 -42.08
C SER A 27 -6.02 -7.92 -41.74
N ALA A 28 -6.24 -6.96 -40.84
CA ALA A 28 -5.21 -6.00 -40.39
C ALA A 28 -4.75 -6.18 -38.93
N LEU A 29 -5.26 -7.20 -38.22
CA LEU A 29 -4.92 -7.44 -36.79
C LEU A 29 -4.28 -8.83 -36.56
N LEU A 30 -3.66 -9.42 -37.56
CA LEU A 30 -2.97 -10.71 -37.48
C LEU A 30 -1.45 -10.58 -37.42
N LEU A 31 -0.93 -9.45 -36.93
CA LEU A 31 0.51 -9.26 -36.67
C LEU A 31 0.68 -8.52 -35.34
N SER A 32 0.44 -9.19 -34.26
CA SER A 32 0.99 -9.04 -32.89
C SER A 32 0.08 -9.72 -31.83
N ALA A 33 -0.23 -11.00 -32.10
CA ALA A 33 -0.94 -11.83 -31.11
C ALA A 33 0.09 -12.60 -30.27
N ASP A 34 0.88 -11.89 -29.47
CA ASP A 34 1.55 -12.49 -28.34
C ASP A 34 0.78 -12.14 -27.06
N ALA A 35 -0.06 -13.13 -26.73
CA ALA A 35 -0.42 -13.58 -25.40
C ALA A 35 -1.10 -12.59 -24.42
N PHE A 36 -2.42 -12.49 -24.55
CA PHE A 36 -3.24 -12.44 -23.35
C PHE A 36 -3.97 -13.79 -23.20
N PRO A 37 -3.59 -14.66 -22.28
CA PRO A 37 -4.40 -15.81 -21.93
C PRO A 37 -5.56 -15.35 -21.03
N LEU A 38 -6.73 -15.06 -21.62
CA LEU A 38 -7.99 -15.09 -20.90
C LEU A 38 -8.36 -16.55 -20.65
N GLY A 39 -8.03 -17.07 -19.48
CA GLY A 39 -8.46 -18.38 -19.03
C GLY A 39 -9.00 -18.27 -17.60
N TYR A 40 -10.26 -17.91 -17.43
CA TYR A 40 -10.95 -18.16 -16.17
C TYR A 40 -11.46 -19.60 -16.16
N LEU A 41 -10.79 -20.47 -15.45
CA LEU A 41 -11.32 -21.74 -14.99
C LEU A 41 -11.51 -21.67 -13.47
N TYR A 42 -12.76 -21.41 -13.06
CA TYR A 42 -13.18 -21.67 -11.69
C TYR A 42 -13.37 -23.18 -11.53
N ALA A 43 -12.40 -23.86 -10.97
CA ALA A 43 -12.55 -25.21 -10.46
C ALA A 43 -12.20 -25.18 -8.96
N GLY A 44 -13.08 -25.75 -8.18
CA GLY A 44 -13.16 -25.70 -6.72
C GLY A 44 -11.87 -25.67 -5.92
N GLY A 45 -11.80 -24.74 -5.00
CA GLY A 45 -11.16 -24.89 -3.70
C GLY A 45 -9.71 -24.48 -3.55
N ASP A 46 -8.85 -24.51 -4.55
CA ASP A 46 -7.43 -24.23 -4.38
C ASP A 46 -7.05 -22.83 -4.90
N PHE A 47 -6.32 -22.07 -4.07
CA PHE A 47 -5.70 -20.81 -4.47
C PHE A 47 -4.67 -21.09 -5.57
N VAL A 48 -4.97 -20.68 -6.78
CA VAL A 48 -4.03 -20.73 -7.91
C VAL A 48 -3.36 -19.36 -8.04
N GLU A 49 -2.08 -19.30 -7.71
CA GLU A 49 -1.23 -18.15 -7.94
C GLU A 49 -1.06 -17.92 -9.45
N GLN A 50 -1.66 -16.87 -9.99
CA GLN A 50 -1.39 -16.42 -11.36
C GLN A 50 -0.28 -15.37 -11.33
N THR A 51 0.94 -15.77 -11.63
CA THR A 51 2.07 -14.85 -11.74
C THR A 51 2.01 -14.13 -13.08
N THR A 52 1.54 -12.89 -13.08
CA THR A 52 1.65 -12.01 -14.24
C THR A 52 2.99 -11.28 -14.13
N VAL A 53 3.97 -11.67 -14.92
CA VAL A 53 5.25 -10.95 -15.03
C VAL A 53 5.04 -9.77 -15.97
N MET A 54 5.20 -8.56 -15.45
CA MET A 54 5.16 -7.33 -16.24
C MET A 54 6.58 -6.76 -16.37
N GLU A 55 7.00 -6.44 -17.58
CA GLU A 55 8.20 -5.63 -17.76
C GLU A 55 7.88 -4.19 -17.38
N SER A 56 8.49 -3.70 -16.30
CA SER A 56 8.15 -2.42 -15.69
C SER A 56 9.42 -1.66 -15.28
N GLN A 57 9.25 -0.36 -14.97
CA GLN A 57 10.32 0.47 -14.41
C GLN A 57 10.89 -0.07 -13.09
N TRP A 58 10.21 -1.02 -12.44
CA TRP A 58 10.64 -1.66 -11.19
C TRP A 58 11.59 -2.85 -11.40
N LYS A 59 11.73 -3.35 -12.64
CA LYS A 59 12.58 -4.52 -12.94
C LYS A 59 14.04 -4.25 -12.57
N GLY A 60 14.58 -5.12 -11.72
CA GLY A 60 15.95 -5.01 -11.21
C GLY A 60 16.17 -3.96 -10.12
N LYS A 61 15.15 -3.14 -9.78
CA LYS A 61 15.26 -2.10 -8.75
C LYS A 61 15.38 -2.71 -7.35
N ARG A 62 16.27 -2.16 -6.56
CA ARG A 62 16.58 -2.55 -5.18
C ARG A 62 15.65 -1.79 -4.25
N VAL A 63 14.70 -2.49 -3.66
CA VAL A 63 13.62 -1.88 -2.86
C VAL A 63 13.73 -2.32 -1.40
N ALA A 64 13.91 -1.36 -0.51
CA ALA A 64 13.89 -1.60 0.92
C ALA A 64 12.45 -1.57 1.45
N PHE A 65 12.11 -2.53 2.31
CA PHE A 65 10.81 -2.63 2.98
C PHE A 65 10.99 -2.44 4.48
N LEU A 66 10.53 -1.29 4.98
CA LEU A 66 10.43 -1.01 6.40
C LEU A 66 9.01 -1.34 6.87
N GLY A 67 8.88 -2.06 7.98
CA GLY A 67 7.56 -2.53 8.38
C GLY A 67 7.52 -3.16 9.76
N ASP A 68 6.36 -3.69 10.06
CA ASP A 68 6.06 -4.44 11.27
C ASP A 68 5.85 -5.95 10.96
N SER A 69 4.98 -6.60 11.74
CA SER A 69 4.67 -8.02 11.62
C SER A 69 4.06 -8.42 10.27
N ILE A 70 3.35 -7.53 9.58
CA ILE A 70 2.73 -7.83 8.28
C ILE A 70 3.80 -7.87 7.17
N THR A 71 4.92 -7.21 7.38
CA THR A 71 6.07 -7.20 6.45
C THR A 71 7.14 -8.23 6.85
N GLU A 72 7.30 -8.52 8.15
CA GLU A 72 8.28 -9.47 8.68
C GLU A 72 7.77 -10.91 8.52
N LYS A 73 8.50 -11.76 7.79
CA LYS A 73 8.07 -13.13 7.47
C LYS A 73 8.30 -14.14 8.58
N LYS A 74 9.37 -13.99 9.36
CA LYS A 74 9.92 -15.08 10.18
C LYS A 74 9.03 -15.51 11.36
N ARG A 75 8.31 -14.58 11.97
CA ARG A 75 7.56 -14.81 13.22
C ARG A 75 6.08 -15.09 13.03
N ILE A 76 5.49 -14.58 11.97
CA ILE A 76 4.03 -14.66 11.76
C ILE A 76 3.64 -16.00 11.11
N GLY A 77 4.53 -16.61 10.36
CA GLY A 77 4.29 -17.94 9.78
C GLY A 77 3.52 -17.92 8.46
N THR A 78 3.34 -16.77 7.84
CA THR A 78 2.85 -16.73 6.46
C THR A 78 3.87 -17.37 5.53
N THR A 79 3.41 -18.19 4.59
CA THR A 79 4.30 -18.90 3.67
C THR A 79 4.91 -17.97 2.63
N LYS A 80 4.19 -16.88 2.25
CA LYS A 80 4.67 -15.90 1.27
C LYS A 80 4.12 -14.51 1.58
N CYS A 81 4.98 -13.50 1.59
CA CYS A 81 4.64 -12.12 1.88
C CYS A 81 4.39 -11.30 0.61
N TYR A 82 3.70 -10.17 0.73
CA TYR A 82 3.36 -9.28 -0.38
C TYR A 82 4.59 -8.78 -1.16
N TRP A 83 5.72 -8.54 -0.51
CA TRP A 83 6.95 -8.11 -1.16
C TRP A 83 7.63 -9.22 -1.97
N GLU A 84 7.42 -10.51 -1.61
CA GLU A 84 7.87 -11.66 -2.43
C GLU A 84 7.05 -11.74 -3.72
N TYR A 85 5.73 -11.55 -3.63
CA TYR A 85 4.86 -11.47 -4.80
C TYR A 85 5.21 -10.28 -5.69
N LEU A 86 5.52 -9.10 -5.10
CA LEU A 86 5.96 -7.94 -5.87
C LEU A 86 7.31 -8.19 -6.57
N ALA A 87 8.24 -8.89 -5.92
CA ALA A 87 9.50 -9.30 -6.55
C ALA A 87 9.26 -10.15 -7.80
N GLU A 88 8.33 -11.09 -7.72
CA GLU A 88 7.96 -11.93 -8.86
C GLU A 88 7.20 -11.16 -9.94
N MET A 89 6.20 -10.35 -9.56
CA MET A 89 5.33 -9.61 -10.50
C MET A 89 6.07 -8.49 -11.23
N LEU A 90 6.95 -7.77 -10.55
CA LEU A 90 7.62 -6.56 -11.06
C LEU A 90 9.11 -6.75 -11.33
N GLY A 91 9.69 -7.89 -10.92
CA GLY A 91 11.11 -8.16 -11.06
C GLY A 91 12.02 -7.34 -10.14
N LEU A 92 11.49 -6.75 -9.06
CA LEU A 92 12.26 -5.97 -8.10
C LEU A 92 13.08 -6.88 -7.15
N GLN A 93 14.11 -6.31 -6.53
CA GLN A 93 14.97 -6.99 -5.54
C GLN A 93 14.62 -6.46 -4.14
N PRO A 94 13.94 -7.26 -3.29
CA PRO A 94 13.50 -6.80 -1.98
C PRO A 94 14.61 -6.92 -0.93
N PHE A 95 14.70 -5.90 -0.05
CA PHE A 95 15.53 -5.86 1.15
C PHE A 95 14.65 -5.53 2.34
N VAL A 96 14.42 -6.50 3.23
CA VAL A 96 13.41 -6.40 4.29
C VAL A 96 14.07 -6.09 5.63
N TYR A 97 13.68 -4.96 6.22
CA TYR A 97 14.16 -4.46 7.52
C TYR A 97 13.07 -4.52 8.60
N ALA A 98 11.91 -5.02 8.24
CA ALA A 98 10.74 -5.10 9.10
C ALA A 98 11.00 -5.91 10.38
N ILE A 99 10.38 -5.47 11.47
CA ILE A 99 10.48 -6.11 12.79
C ILE A 99 9.08 -6.31 13.36
N ASN A 100 8.76 -7.56 13.71
CA ASN A 100 7.48 -7.92 14.33
C ASN A 100 7.15 -7.02 15.54
N GLY A 101 5.92 -6.51 15.56
CA GLY A 101 5.41 -5.67 16.64
C GLY A 101 5.94 -4.23 16.67
N ASN A 102 6.78 -3.83 15.72
CA ASN A 102 7.30 -2.47 15.70
C ASN A 102 6.18 -1.44 15.49
N ARG A 103 6.25 -0.40 16.30
CA ARG A 103 5.60 0.88 16.09
C ARG A 103 6.56 1.80 15.34
N LEU A 104 6.09 2.94 14.88
CA LEU A 104 6.92 3.90 14.13
C LEU A 104 8.16 4.42 14.90
N ASP A 105 8.16 4.40 16.23
CA ASP A 105 9.37 4.72 17.02
C ASP A 105 10.54 3.75 16.74
N GLY A 106 10.25 2.53 16.32
CA GLY A 106 11.27 1.56 15.92
C GLY A 106 11.75 1.69 14.48
N PHE A 107 11.09 2.48 13.63
CA PHE A 107 11.42 2.58 12.20
C PHE A 107 12.70 3.38 11.94
N LEU A 108 13.06 4.33 12.78
CA LEU A 108 14.37 4.97 12.70
C LEU A 108 15.52 3.95 12.84
N ARG A 109 15.36 2.94 13.70
CA ARG A 109 16.37 1.86 13.83
C ARG A 109 16.41 1.00 12.56
N GLN A 110 15.26 0.73 11.93
CA GLN A 110 15.23 0.01 10.65
C GLN A 110 15.89 0.84 9.54
N ALA A 111 15.62 2.15 9.49
CA ALA A 111 16.20 3.07 8.52
C ALA A 111 17.73 3.26 8.72
N ASN A 112 18.20 3.36 9.97
CA ASN A 112 19.63 3.39 10.27
C ASN A 112 20.33 2.11 9.82
N ARG A 113 19.74 0.95 10.12
CA ARG A 113 20.26 -0.33 9.68
C ARG A 113 20.31 -0.44 8.15
N LEU A 114 19.29 0.06 7.45
CA LEU A 114 19.29 0.16 6.00
C LEU A 114 20.48 1.00 5.51
N LEU A 115 20.70 2.16 6.11
CA LEU A 115 21.82 3.05 5.77
C LEU A 115 23.18 2.40 6.01
N GLU A 116 23.36 1.74 7.14
CA GLU A 116 24.60 1.03 7.51
C GLU A 116 24.91 -0.14 6.54
N GLU A 117 23.90 -0.92 6.18
CA GLU A 117 24.06 -2.13 5.36
C GLU A 117 24.12 -1.86 3.86
N ARG A 118 23.46 -0.81 3.37
CA ARG A 118 23.26 -0.55 1.93
C ARG A 118 23.78 0.81 1.46
N GLY A 119 23.89 1.78 2.36
CA GLY A 119 24.25 3.15 1.96
C GLY A 119 23.34 3.63 0.85
N ASP A 120 23.92 4.09 -0.23
CA ASP A 120 23.22 4.57 -1.43
C ASP A 120 22.78 3.45 -2.40
N SER A 121 23.09 2.18 -2.09
CA SER A 121 22.79 1.03 -2.95
C SER A 121 21.33 0.59 -2.88
N ILE A 122 20.38 1.55 -2.89
CA ILE A 122 18.93 1.36 -2.88
C ILE A 122 18.31 2.29 -3.91
N ASP A 123 17.25 1.85 -4.58
CA ASP A 123 16.52 2.66 -5.56
C ASP A 123 15.21 3.20 -4.98
N ALA A 124 14.56 2.44 -4.09
CA ALA A 124 13.32 2.85 -3.45
C ALA A 124 13.16 2.30 -2.04
N ILE A 125 12.31 2.97 -1.24
CA ILE A 125 11.97 2.59 0.15
C ILE A 125 10.46 2.59 0.29
N ILE A 126 9.90 1.46 0.73
CA ILE A 126 8.47 1.30 1.01
C ILE A 126 8.28 1.12 2.51
N ILE A 127 7.39 1.93 3.10
CA ILE A 127 7.12 1.97 4.55
C ILE A 127 5.68 1.53 4.79
N PHE A 128 5.51 0.50 5.62
CA PHE A 128 4.21 -0.01 6.00
C PHE A 128 4.07 -0.04 7.52
N ALA A 129 3.30 0.90 8.09
CA ALA A 129 3.23 1.12 9.54
C ALA A 129 1.88 1.69 10.00
N GLY A 130 1.65 1.68 11.32
CA GLY A 130 0.57 2.38 11.99
C GLY A 130 -0.38 1.47 12.78
N THR A 131 -0.54 0.21 12.41
CA THR A 131 -1.44 -0.71 13.14
C THR A 131 -1.02 -0.94 14.59
N ASN A 132 0.30 -1.00 14.86
CA ASN A 132 0.81 -1.16 16.22
C ASN A 132 0.77 0.14 17.02
N ASP A 133 0.92 1.30 16.38
CA ASP A 133 0.75 2.61 17.01
C ASP A 133 -0.71 2.81 17.46
N TYR A 134 -1.69 2.47 16.60
CA TYR A 134 -3.09 2.44 16.96
C TYR A 134 -3.34 1.50 18.16
N ASN A 135 -2.89 0.25 18.08
CA ASN A 135 -3.12 -0.74 19.12
C ASN A 135 -2.51 -0.34 20.47
N ALA A 136 -1.34 0.30 20.45
CA ALA A 136 -0.69 0.84 21.64
C ALA A 136 -1.33 2.13 22.16
N GLY A 137 -2.29 2.72 21.41
CA GLY A 137 -2.91 4.00 21.73
C GLY A 137 -1.90 5.14 21.78
N ILE A 138 -1.01 5.22 20.78
CA ILE A 138 -0.09 6.35 20.65
C ILE A 138 -0.91 7.58 20.23
N PRO A 139 -0.84 8.71 20.94
CA PRO A 139 -1.56 9.92 20.53
C PRO A 139 -1.22 10.31 19.09
N VAL A 140 -2.23 10.72 18.31
CA VAL A 140 -2.01 11.06 16.90
C VAL A 140 -1.13 12.29 16.75
N GLY A 141 -1.35 13.32 17.56
CA GLY A 141 -0.56 14.56 17.57
C GLY A 141 -0.82 15.46 16.38
N GLU A 142 0.02 16.47 16.25
CA GLU A 142 -0.03 17.47 15.18
C GLU A 142 1.20 17.37 14.28
N TRP A 143 1.05 17.77 13.01
CA TRP A 143 2.16 17.80 12.05
C TRP A 143 3.16 18.92 12.36
N TYR A 144 2.63 20.08 12.79
CA TYR A 144 3.39 21.31 12.96
C TYR A 144 3.07 21.95 14.31
N LYS A 145 4.05 22.62 14.88
CA LYS A 145 3.85 23.66 15.88
C LYS A 145 3.91 25.03 15.20
N GLU A 146 3.01 25.91 15.56
CA GLU A 146 3.01 27.28 15.08
C GLU A 146 3.81 28.19 16.00
N GLY A 147 4.46 29.19 15.42
CA GLY A 147 5.23 30.24 16.08
C GLY A 147 5.36 31.45 15.19
N GLU A 148 6.31 32.31 15.51
CA GLU A 148 6.65 33.48 14.70
C GLU A 148 8.16 33.46 14.38
N LYS A 149 8.50 33.91 13.17
CA LYS A 149 9.88 33.99 12.71
C LYS A 149 10.04 35.18 11.77
N GLU A 150 11.20 35.83 11.84
CA GLU A 150 11.55 36.86 10.88
C GLU A 150 11.78 36.26 9.50
N ALA A 151 11.18 36.86 8.49
CA ALA A 151 11.34 36.48 7.08
C ALA A 151 11.36 37.71 6.20
N GLN A 152 12.12 37.62 5.12
CA GLN A 152 12.07 38.58 4.04
C GLN A 152 10.90 38.23 3.11
N VAL A 153 9.86 39.05 3.02
CA VAL A 153 8.62 38.68 2.32
C VAL A 153 8.40 39.46 1.04
N ALA A 154 8.55 40.77 1.05
CA ALA A 154 8.21 41.57 -0.12
C ALA A 154 9.15 42.79 -0.32
N GLY A 155 10.42 42.66 0.04
CA GLY A 155 11.39 43.74 -0.07
C GLY A 155 12.66 43.44 0.71
N PRO A 156 13.53 44.42 0.94
CA PRO A 156 14.80 44.20 1.64
C PRO A 156 14.66 44.06 3.18
N SER A 157 13.50 44.45 3.76
CA SER A 157 13.26 44.41 5.20
C SER A 157 12.81 43.03 5.67
N MET A 158 13.22 42.67 6.88
CA MET A 158 12.72 41.51 7.60
C MET A 158 11.41 41.89 8.31
N GLU A 159 10.45 40.98 8.29
CA GLU A 159 9.16 41.14 8.97
C GLU A 159 8.86 39.90 9.81
N LEU A 160 8.30 40.09 10.98
CA LEU A 160 7.83 39.00 11.83
C LEU A 160 6.56 38.38 11.22
N ARG A 161 6.61 37.08 10.93
CA ARG A 161 5.54 36.36 10.27
C ARG A 161 5.19 35.07 11.02
N LYS A 162 3.93 34.63 10.90
CA LYS A 162 3.55 33.29 11.34
C LYS A 162 4.43 32.25 10.64
N HIS A 163 4.95 31.35 11.40
CA HIS A 163 5.83 30.27 10.96
C HIS A 163 5.40 28.96 11.60
N ARG A 164 5.50 27.87 10.86
CA ARG A 164 5.26 26.53 11.36
C ARG A 164 6.48 25.67 11.18
N GLU A 165 6.77 24.83 12.15
CA GLU A 165 7.86 23.87 12.14
C GLU A 165 7.30 22.45 12.35
N PRO A 166 7.84 21.41 11.70
CA PRO A 166 7.43 20.03 11.96
C PRO A 166 7.60 19.66 13.42
N VAL A 167 6.64 18.95 13.98
CA VAL A 167 6.74 18.40 15.33
C VAL A 167 7.63 17.17 15.30
N MET A 168 8.89 17.30 15.75
CA MET A 168 9.89 16.24 15.76
C MET A 168 9.92 15.56 17.13
N ASN A 169 9.04 14.58 17.37
CA ASN A 169 9.01 13.82 18.62
C ASN A 169 8.58 12.36 18.41
N ASP A 170 8.93 11.50 19.33
CA ASP A 170 8.57 10.08 19.34
C ASP A 170 7.32 9.75 20.18
N SER A 171 6.72 10.74 20.81
CA SER A 171 5.56 10.59 21.69
C SER A 171 4.22 10.58 20.95
N THR A 172 4.19 11.11 19.72
CA THR A 172 2.98 11.17 18.89
C THR A 172 3.18 10.50 17.54
N PHE A 173 2.11 9.98 16.95
CA PHE A 173 2.17 9.26 15.69
C PHE A 173 2.68 10.14 14.52
N LYS A 174 2.12 11.35 14.38
CA LYS A 174 2.58 12.33 13.37
C LYS A 174 4.02 12.77 13.62
N GLY A 175 4.41 12.95 14.88
CA GLY A 175 5.80 13.26 15.24
C GLY A 175 6.78 12.15 14.85
N ARG A 176 6.40 10.89 15.04
CA ARG A 176 7.20 9.72 14.60
C ARG A 176 7.33 9.65 13.09
N ILE A 177 6.24 9.93 12.34
CA ILE A 177 6.31 10.03 10.88
C ILE A 177 7.29 11.13 10.48
N ASN A 178 7.23 12.30 11.11
CA ASN A 178 8.13 13.40 10.83
C ASN A 178 9.61 12.99 11.05
N LEU A 179 9.93 12.32 12.15
CA LEU A 179 11.29 11.84 12.43
C LEU A 179 11.80 10.86 11.38
N VAL A 180 10.97 9.89 10.97
CA VAL A 180 11.34 8.89 9.96
C VAL A 180 11.51 9.53 8.59
N MET A 181 10.59 10.44 8.21
CA MET A 181 10.65 11.10 6.91
C MET A 181 11.81 12.07 6.79
N ASP A 182 12.10 12.84 7.84
CA ASP A 182 13.27 13.73 7.89
C ASP A 182 14.56 12.93 7.70
N PHE A 183 14.71 11.82 8.42
CA PHE A 183 15.85 10.93 8.26
C PHE A 183 15.99 10.41 6.81
N LEU A 184 14.89 9.92 6.23
CA LEU A 184 14.93 9.35 4.90
C LEU A 184 15.17 10.42 3.83
N LYS A 185 14.54 11.59 3.91
CA LYS A 185 14.77 12.68 2.96
C LYS A 185 16.19 13.24 3.06
N THR A 186 16.80 13.20 4.24
CA THR A 186 18.19 13.64 4.44
C THR A 186 19.19 12.65 3.87
N ASN A 187 18.99 11.35 4.09
CA ASN A 187 19.97 10.32 3.70
C ASN A 187 19.71 9.71 2.32
N TYR A 188 18.50 9.86 1.77
CA TYR A 188 18.06 9.29 0.50
C TYR A 188 17.32 10.34 -0.37
N PRO A 189 17.93 11.50 -0.67
CA PRO A 189 17.26 12.61 -1.35
C PRO A 189 16.79 12.24 -2.75
N ASP A 190 17.51 11.37 -3.45
CA ASP A 190 17.26 10.97 -4.83
C ASP A 190 16.49 9.65 -4.95
N LYS A 191 16.09 9.05 -3.83
CA LYS A 191 15.40 7.75 -3.84
C LYS A 191 13.89 7.91 -3.70
N GLN A 192 13.16 6.98 -4.36
CA GLN A 192 11.71 6.95 -4.23
C GLN A 192 11.32 6.43 -2.84
N VAL A 193 10.62 7.24 -2.06
CA VAL A 193 10.05 6.85 -0.76
C VAL A 193 8.53 6.79 -0.90
N ILE A 194 7.92 5.67 -0.51
CA ILE A 194 6.47 5.43 -0.60
C ILE A 194 5.96 4.99 0.76
N MET A 195 4.86 5.57 1.24
CA MET A 195 4.17 5.08 2.43
C MET A 195 2.93 4.26 2.06
N LEU A 196 2.63 3.25 2.86
CA LEU A 196 1.42 2.45 2.77
C LEU A 196 0.55 2.73 4.00
N THR A 197 -0.76 2.92 3.79
CA THR A 197 -1.69 3.03 4.92
C THR A 197 -1.85 1.67 5.61
N PRO A 198 -2.15 1.61 6.93
CA PRO A 198 -2.57 0.38 7.60
C PRO A 198 -3.73 -0.29 6.86
N LEU A 199 -3.77 -1.61 6.85
CA LEU A 199 -4.93 -2.39 6.41
C LEU A 199 -6.09 -2.23 7.39
N HIS A 200 -7.30 -2.60 6.94
CA HIS A 200 -8.37 -2.98 7.86
C HIS A 200 -7.91 -4.10 8.78
N ARG A 201 -8.31 -4.06 10.04
CA ARG A 201 -7.88 -5.04 11.02
C ARG A 201 -9.05 -5.71 11.74
N GLY A 202 -9.01 -7.02 11.83
CA GLY A 202 -9.88 -7.80 12.70
C GLY A 202 -9.25 -8.05 14.07
N LYS A 203 -9.95 -8.82 14.89
CA LYS A 203 -9.45 -9.28 16.19
C LYS A 203 -8.21 -10.16 16.02
N ALA A 204 -7.30 -10.10 17.01
CA ALA A 204 -6.19 -11.04 17.11
C ALA A 204 -5.99 -11.46 18.58
N ARG A 205 -5.77 -12.76 18.82
CA ARG A 205 -5.51 -13.34 20.14
C ARG A 205 -4.27 -14.22 20.08
N PHE A 206 -3.14 -13.69 20.53
CA PHE A 206 -1.87 -14.40 20.56
C PHE A 206 -1.63 -15.15 21.89
N SER A 207 -2.29 -14.71 22.96
CA SER A 207 -2.33 -15.33 24.28
C SER A 207 -3.46 -14.70 25.09
N ASP A 208 -3.72 -15.22 26.32
CA ASP A 208 -4.71 -14.62 27.21
C ASP A 208 -4.37 -13.19 27.65
N ARG A 209 -3.10 -12.81 27.58
CA ARG A 209 -2.60 -11.45 27.92
C ARG A 209 -2.35 -10.57 26.71
N ASN A 210 -2.44 -11.11 25.50
CA ASN A 210 -2.24 -10.35 24.27
C ASN A 210 -3.43 -10.59 23.34
N VAL A 211 -4.50 -9.88 23.64
CA VAL A 211 -5.73 -9.83 22.84
C VAL A 211 -5.86 -8.42 22.28
N GLN A 212 -6.02 -8.34 20.99
CA GLN A 212 -6.19 -7.08 20.27
C GLN A 212 -7.59 -7.05 19.65
N PRO A 213 -8.41 -6.06 19.99
CA PRO A 213 -9.74 -5.93 19.42
C PRO A 213 -9.68 -5.59 17.92
N GLU A 214 -10.78 -5.83 17.24
CA GLU A 214 -10.99 -5.36 15.87
C GLU A 214 -11.14 -3.84 15.81
N GLU A 215 -11.04 -3.28 14.62
CA GLU A 215 -11.08 -1.83 14.38
C GLU A 215 -12.41 -1.14 14.70
N ALA A 216 -13.50 -1.90 14.87
CA ALA A 216 -14.78 -1.36 15.34
C ALA A 216 -14.70 -0.81 16.78
N PHE A 217 -13.66 -1.16 17.53
CA PHE A 217 -13.39 -0.62 18.85
C PHE A 217 -12.31 0.45 18.79
N PRO A 218 -12.47 1.57 19.51
CA PRO A 218 -11.40 2.56 19.62
C PRO A 218 -10.26 2.01 20.48
N ASN A 219 -9.07 2.57 20.33
CA ASN A 219 -7.96 2.28 21.23
C ASN A 219 -8.17 2.89 22.63
N LYS A 220 -7.21 2.69 23.53
CA LYS A 220 -7.29 3.18 24.93
C LYS A 220 -7.44 4.71 25.05
N ASN A 221 -7.18 5.49 23.99
CA ASN A 221 -7.36 6.93 23.95
C ASN A 221 -8.70 7.34 23.30
N GLY A 222 -9.59 6.39 23.01
CA GLY A 222 -10.86 6.66 22.36
C GLY A 222 -10.75 6.94 20.86
N VAL A 223 -9.62 6.61 20.22
CA VAL A 223 -9.34 6.92 18.81
C VAL A 223 -9.44 5.65 17.96
N TYR A 224 -10.17 5.73 16.86
CA TYR A 224 -10.31 4.64 15.88
C TYR A 224 -9.11 4.58 14.92
N VAL A 225 -8.93 3.43 14.27
CA VAL A 225 -7.81 3.18 13.34
C VAL A 225 -7.83 4.14 12.14
N ASP A 226 -9.01 4.57 11.69
CA ASP A 226 -9.18 5.51 10.57
C ASP A 226 -8.38 6.80 10.77
N THR A 227 -8.24 7.28 12.01
CA THR A 227 -7.45 8.49 12.31
C THR A 227 -5.97 8.27 12.02
N TYR A 228 -5.45 7.07 12.25
CA TYR A 228 -4.07 6.71 11.90
C TYR A 228 -3.91 6.51 10.39
N VAL A 229 -4.89 5.91 9.73
CA VAL A 229 -4.95 5.80 8.27
C VAL A 229 -4.92 7.20 7.64
N GLN A 230 -5.76 8.12 8.15
CA GLN A 230 -5.82 9.50 7.67
C GLN A 230 -4.50 10.24 7.89
N ALA A 231 -3.85 10.06 9.04
CA ALA A 231 -2.53 10.66 9.29
C ALA A 231 -1.47 10.16 8.27
N VAL A 232 -1.47 8.88 7.90
CA VAL A 232 -0.57 8.38 6.86
C VAL A 232 -0.89 9.03 5.50
N LYS A 233 -2.17 9.20 5.14
CA LYS A 233 -2.56 9.91 3.91
C LYS A 233 -2.09 11.36 3.87
N GLU A 234 -2.19 12.05 5.01
CA GLU A 234 -1.73 13.44 5.15
C GLU A 234 -0.21 13.57 4.95
N ALA A 235 0.57 12.55 5.33
CA ALA A 235 2.03 12.55 5.16
C ALA A 235 2.46 12.79 3.70
N ALA A 236 1.64 12.41 2.71
CA ALA A 236 1.88 12.69 1.30
C ALA A 236 2.15 14.17 1.04
N ASN A 237 1.28 15.03 1.57
CA ASN A 237 1.37 16.49 1.38
C ASN A 237 2.43 17.12 2.29
N VAL A 238 2.67 16.54 3.47
CA VAL A 238 3.65 17.09 4.43
C VAL A 238 5.07 16.86 3.94
N TRP A 239 5.36 15.68 3.36
CA TRP A 239 6.70 15.22 3.04
C TRP A 239 6.97 15.05 1.54
N ALA A 240 6.01 15.37 0.67
CA ALA A 240 6.10 15.16 -0.78
C ALA A 240 6.52 13.71 -1.11
N VAL A 241 5.77 12.73 -0.58
CA VAL A 241 5.95 11.31 -0.84
C VAL A 241 4.64 10.69 -1.32
N PRO A 242 4.65 9.77 -2.30
CA PRO A 242 3.48 8.99 -2.62
C PRO A 242 2.96 8.20 -1.41
N VAL A 243 1.64 8.17 -1.25
CA VAL A 243 0.97 7.28 -0.30
C VAL A 243 0.04 6.35 -1.06
N ILE A 244 0.19 5.04 -0.85
CA ILE A 244 -0.73 4.04 -1.38
C ILE A 244 -1.70 3.64 -0.28
N ASP A 245 -2.98 3.89 -0.53
CA ASP A 245 -4.07 3.63 0.43
C ASP A 245 -4.48 2.15 0.44
N LEU A 246 -3.66 1.27 1.03
CA LEU A 246 -4.00 -0.15 1.17
C LEU A 246 -5.27 -0.39 2.01
N ASN A 247 -5.62 0.50 2.92
CA ASN A 247 -6.89 0.44 3.64
C ASN A 247 -8.04 0.40 2.65
N GLY A 248 -8.06 1.36 1.71
CA GLY A 248 -9.14 1.49 0.73
C GLY A 248 -9.08 0.49 -0.42
N ILE A 249 -7.88 0.09 -0.89
CA ILE A 249 -7.76 -0.63 -2.17
C ILE A 249 -7.40 -2.12 -2.06
N SER A 250 -6.95 -2.60 -0.88
CA SER A 250 -6.56 -4.01 -0.74
C SER A 250 -7.71 -5.00 -0.94
N GLY A 251 -8.94 -4.55 -0.72
CA GLY A 251 -10.12 -5.39 -0.72
C GLY A 251 -10.15 -6.42 0.42
N LEU A 252 -9.28 -6.26 1.44
CA LEU A 252 -9.28 -7.09 2.65
C LEU A 252 -10.17 -6.43 3.71
N TYR A 253 -11.23 -7.13 4.12
CA TYR A 253 -12.18 -6.63 5.13
C TYR A 253 -12.44 -7.68 6.21
N PRO A 254 -11.57 -7.78 7.23
CA PRO A 254 -11.58 -8.86 8.22
C PRO A 254 -12.80 -8.88 9.15
N LEU A 255 -13.60 -7.84 9.18
CA LEU A 255 -14.86 -7.78 9.93
C LEU A 255 -15.96 -8.63 9.29
N ASN A 256 -15.83 -9.00 8.03
CA ASN A 256 -16.75 -9.88 7.34
C ASN A 256 -16.22 -11.32 7.35
N ASP A 257 -17.02 -12.27 7.81
CA ASP A 257 -16.61 -13.68 7.95
C ASP A 257 -16.26 -14.33 6.60
N SER A 258 -16.81 -13.88 5.50
CA SER A 258 -16.41 -14.36 4.16
C SER A 258 -14.97 -14.02 3.78
N HIS A 259 -14.35 -13.07 4.48
CA HIS A 259 -12.95 -12.66 4.26
C HIS A 259 -11.95 -13.37 5.18
N THR A 260 -12.39 -14.20 6.10
CA THR A 260 -11.49 -14.93 7.04
C THR A 260 -10.45 -15.78 6.33
N ARG A 261 -10.77 -16.29 5.14
CA ARG A 261 -9.87 -17.07 4.28
C ARG A 261 -8.57 -16.33 3.89
N TYR A 262 -8.53 -15.02 4.01
CA TYR A 262 -7.37 -14.19 3.66
C TYR A 262 -6.45 -13.90 4.84
N PHE A 263 -6.79 -14.40 6.01
CA PHE A 263 -6.06 -14.17 7.26
C PHE A 263 -5.48 -15.47 7.81
N LEU A 264 -4.52 -15.36 8.71
CA LEU A 264 -3.82 -16.53 9.23
C LEU A 264 -4.76 -17.51 9.94
N ASP A 265 -5.71 -16.98 10.71
CA ASP A 265 -6.70 -17.78 11.39
C ASP A 265 -8.02 -16.99 11.55
N GLY A 266 -9.10 -17.53 11.02
CA GLY A 266 -10.41 -16.88 11.05
C GLY A 266 -11.00 -16.66 12.43
N GLU A 267 -10.55 -17.41 13.43
CA GLU A 267 -11.02 -17.32 14.81
C GLU A 267 -10.08 -16.52 15.71
N THR A 268 -8.77 -16.68 15.53
CA THR A 268 -7.77 -16.15 16.46
C THR A 268 -6.86 -15.07 15.87
N ASP A 269 -6.74 -14.96 14.55
CA ASP A 269 -5.87 -13.96 13.92
C ASP A 269 -6.43 -13.45 12.59
N ARG A 270 -7.28 -12.43 12.66
CA ARG A 270 -7.77 -11.66 11.51
C ARG A 270 -7.01 -10.33 11.35
N LEU A 271 -5.84 -10.21 11.96
CA LEU A 271 -4.94 -9.07 11.81
C LEU A 271 -3.89 -9.32 10.74
N HIS A 272 -3.29 -10.53 10.74
CA HIS A 272 -2.22 -10.87 9.83
C HIS A 272 -2.77 -11.60 8.60
N PRO A 273 -2.54 -11.05 7.39
CA PRO A 273 -2.89 -11.76 6.17
C PRO A 273 -2.10 -13.07 6.03
N ASN A 274 -2.73 -14.12 5.50
CA ASN A 274 -2.04 -15.31 5.02
C ASN A 274 -1.50 -15.08 3.61
N ALA A 275 -0.95 -16.11 2.96
CA ALA A 275 -0.37 -15.99 1.61
C ALA A 275 -1.38 -15.46 0.58
N GLU A 276 -2.65 -15.87 0.65
CA GLU A 276 -3.70 -15.38 -0.25
C GLU A 276 -4.04 -13.90 0.01
N GLY A 277 -4.09 -13.49 1.28
CA GLY A 277 -4.24 -12.08 1.68
C GLY A 277 -3.06 -11.23 1.21
N HIS A 278 -1.83 -11.70 1.39
CA HIS A 278 -0.63 -11.04 0.89
C HIS A 278 -0.59 -10.95 -0.64
N TYR A 279 -1.09 -11.95 -1.35
CA TYR A 279 -1.24 -11.89 -2.80
C TYR A 279 -2.19 -10.77 -3.23
N ARG A 280 -3.34 -10.62 -2.55
CA ARG A 280 -4.28 -9.51 -2.82
C ARG A 280 -3.62 -8.14 -2.60
N MET A 281 -2.89 -7.99 -1.48
CA MET A 281 -2.11 -6.77 -1.21
C MET A 281 -1.11 -6.49 -2.34
N ALA A 282 -0.32 -7.50 -2.72
CA ALA A 282 0.69 -7.37 -3.76
C ALA A 282 0.07 -6.98 -5.11
N LYS A 283 -1.06 -7.58 -5.45
CA LYS A 283 -1.76 -7.26 -6.71
C LYS A 283 -2.27 -5.82 -6.74
N ALA A 284 -2.85 -5.33 -5.64
CA ALA A 284 -3.24 -3.93 -5.51
C ALA A 284 -2.03 -2.99 -5.58
N LEU A 285 -0.95 -3.31 -4.86
CA LEU A 285 0.29 -2.54 -4.86
C LEU A 285 0.95 -2.50 -6.23
N MET A 286 0.98 -3.62 -6.97
CA MET A 286 1.56 -3.70 -8.30
C MET A 286 0.98 -2.63 -9.23
N TYR A 287 -0.34 -2.52 -9.31
CA TYR A 287 -0.99 -1.52 -10.16
C TYR A 287 -0.69 -0.08 -9.72
N GLN A 288 -0.58 0.17 -8.43
CA GLN A 288 -0.22 1.50 -7.91
C GLN A 288 1.26 1.83 -8.19
N LEU A 289 2.16 0.88 -7.98
CA LEU A 289 3.59 1.05 -8.22
C LEU A 289 3.90 1.32 -9.69
N LEU A 290 3.14 0.77 -10.63
CA LEU A 290 3.30 1.07 -12.06
C LEU A 290 2.99 2.54 -12.41
N ALA A 291 2.27 3.26 -11.56
CA ALA A 291 1.97 4.68 -11.73
C ALA A 291 3.07 5.62 -11.18
N TYR A 292 4.07 5.09 -10.45
CA TYR A 292 5.13 5.88 -9.83
C TYR A 292 6.50 5.57 -10.44
N PRO A 293 7.41 6.56 -10.53
CA PRO A 293 8.80 6.28 -10.86
C PRO A 293 9.42 5.36 -9.80
N ALA A 294 10.25 4.44 -10.23
CA ALA A 294 10.96 3.53 -9.33
C ALA A 294 12.29 4.13 -8.80
N SER A 295 12.78 5.17 -9.45
CA SER A 295 13.93 6.00 -9.07
C SER A 295 13.82 7.35 -9.77
N PHE A 296 14.60 8.32 -9.34
CA PHE A 296 14.70 9.64 -9.98
C PHE A 296 16.01 9.82 -10.76
N ASP A 297 16.82 8.76 -10.84
CA ASP A 297 18.07 8.71 -11.62
C ASP A 297 17.79 8.36 -13.09
#